data_d25ecb72010ed6a279e1e3f0997fe79d
#
_entry.id   d25ecb72010ed6a279e1e3f0997fe79d
#
_cell.length_a   1.000
_cell.length_b   1.000
_cell.length_c   1.000
_cell.angle_alpha   90.00
_cell.angle_beta   90.00
_cell.angle_gamma   90.00
#
_symmetry.space_group_name_H-M   'P 1'
#
loop_
_entity.id
_entity.type
_entity.pdbx_description
1 polymer ?
#
loop_
_entity_poly.entity_id
_entity_poly.type
_entity_poly.pdbx_seq_one_letter_code
_entity_poly.pdbx_strand_id
1 'polypeptide(L)'
;MKNPTQKKHGGAREGAGRKATFLEATKPVRIPLSQIESVRAFLHQQVFPEAGIKPVQVATNPLPNKLPVFASGVRAGFPSPADDHAEPGLDLNQLIENRASTFCAWAEGDSMQDLGILDGDLMMIDRSLTPRHDDVVVADLNGSFTVKRLVQKTSGSFLMPANPDYAPIPIKPDDEVRIWGVVVRVIHDLRATGRRKRSANSKKK
;
A
#
# COMPACT_ATOMS: atom_id res chain seq x y z
N MET A 1 -17.91 62.38 -21.85
CA MET A 1 -18.28 61.19 -21.03
C MET A 1 -17.43 60.00 -21.51
N LYS A 2 -16.44 59.58 -20.72
CA LYS A 2 -15.53 58.47 -21.07
C LYS A 2 -16.00 57.22 -20.38
N ASN A 3 -16.30 56.18 -21.17
CA ASN A 3 -16.67 54.81 -20.68
C ASN A 3 -15.48 54.16 -19.97
N PRO A 4 -15.67 53.52 -18.82
CA PRO A 4 -14.62 52.79 -18.16
C PRO A 4 -14.40 51.41 -18.86
N THR A 5 -13.16 51.19 -19.25
CA THR A 5 -12.65 49.96 -19.85
C THR A 5 -12.80 48.79 -18.86
N GLN A 6 -13.59 47.77 -19.22
CA GLN A 6 -13.64 46.48 -18.53
C GLN A 6 -12.28 45.77 -18.63
N LYS A 7 -11.65 45.52 -17.48
CA LYS A 7 -10.47 44.65 -17.38
C LYS A 7 -10.91 43.21 -17.68
N LYS A 8 -10.44 42.67 -18.81
CA LYS A 8 -10.55 41.24 -19.12
C LYS A 8 -9.69 40.46 -18.10
N HIS A 9 -10.33 39.65 -17.27
CA HIS A 9 -9.66 38.66 -16.44
C HIS A 9 -9.02 37.61 -17.36
N GLY A 10 -7.76 37.24 -17.06
CA GLY A 10 -6.88 36.42 -17.87
C GLY A 10 -7.50 35.12 -18.35
N GLY A 11 -7.38 34.89 -19.64
CA GLY A 11 -7.79 33.64 -20.29
C GLY A 11 -6.98 32.44 -19.80
N ALA A 12 -7.62 31.27 -19.85
CA ALA A 12 -6.99 30.00 -19.52
C ALA A 12 -5.71 29.82 -20.34
N ARG A 13 -4.58 29.64 -19.67
CA ARG A 13 -3.31 29.26 -20.32
C ARG A 13 -3.32 27.76 -20.52
N GLU A 14 -3.02 27.32 -21.75
CA GLU A 14 -2.81 25.91 -22.08
C GLU A 14 -1.68 25.35 -21.22
N GLY A 15 -1.94 24.29 -20.43
CA GLY A 15 -0.99 23.68 -19.51
C GLY A 15 -0.98 24.23 -18.07
N ALA A 16 -1.78 25.24 -17.72
CA ALA A 16 -1.90 25.75 -16.34
C ALA A 16 -3.01 25.02 -15.58
N GLY A 17 -2.75 23.79 -15.20
CA GLY A 17 -3.63 23.01 -14.35
C GLY A 17 -2.87 21.88 -13.67
N ARG A 18 -3.26 21.50 -12.45
CA ARG A 18 -2.76 20.28 -11.79
C ARG A 18 -3.06 19.11 -12.72
N LYS A 19 -2.05 18.29 -13.04
CA LYS A 19 -2.22 17.09 -13.87
C LYS A 19 -3.39 16.28 -13.33
N ALA A 20 -4.30 15.85 -14.21
CA ALA A 20 -5.46 15.05 -13.83
C ALA A 20 -4.97 13.75 -13.16
N THR A 21 -5.47 13.48 -11.96
CA THR A 21 -5.16 12.26 -11.20
C THR A 21 -6.02 11.09 -11.70
N PHE A 22 -7.05 11.38 -12.49
CA PHE A 22 -8.00 10.39 -13.00
C PHE A 22 -8.01 10.43 -14.53
N LEU A 23 -8.22 9.27 -15.15
CA LEU A 23 -8.30 9.10 -16.62
C LEU A 23 -9.56 9.71 -17.24
N GLU A 24 -10.51 10.14 -16.43
CA GLU A 24 -11.79 10.72 -16.85
C GLU A 24 -11.99 12.14 -16.31
N ALA A 25 -12.91 12.88 -16.92
CA ALA A 25 -13.24 14.23 -16.49
C ALA A 25 -13.86 14.24 -15.09
N THR A 26 -13.32 15.04 -14.18
CA THR A 26 -13.78 15.16 -12.80
C THR A 26 -14.49 16.48 -12.55
N LYS A 27 -15.49 16.48 -11.64
CA LYS A 27 -16.13 17.68 -11.12
C LYS A 27 -15.84 17.82 -9.63
N PRO A 28 -15.51 19.02 -9.13
CA PRO A 28 -15.37 19.24 -7.70
C PRO A 28 -16.73 19.11 -7.01
N VAL A 29 -16.79 18.33 -5.94
CA VAL A 29 -17.98 18.15 -5.09
C VAL A 29 -17.63 18.65 -3.69
N ARG A 30 -18.52 19.44 -3.09
CA ARG A 30 -18.37 19.87 -1.70
C ARG A 30 -18.96 18.81 -0.78
N ILE A 31 -18.14 18.29 0.12
CA ILE A 31 -18.52 17.26 1.09
C ILE A 31 -18.29 17.80 2.49
N PRO A 32 -19.24 17.62 3.43
CA PRO A 32 -19.03 17.96 4.83
C PRO A 32 -17.79 17.26 5.38
N LEU A 33 -16.99 17.95 6.20
CA LEU A 33 -15.74 17.38 6.74
C LEU A 33 -15.97 16.07 7.50
N SER A 34 -17.11 15.94 8.19
CA SER A 34 -17.49 14.72 8.91
C SER A 34 -17.77 13.51 8.01
N GLN A 35 -17.99 13.72 6.71
CA GLN A 35 -18.31 12.65 5.75
C GLN A 35 -17.17 12.34 4.80
N ILE A 36 -16.07 13.09 4.85
CA ILE A 36 -14.94 12.90 3.93
C ILE A 36 -14.39 11.47 4.00
N GLU A 37 -14.22 10.92 5.20
CA GLU A 37 -13.71 9.56 5.38
C GLU A 37 -14.67 8.49 4.82
N SER A 38 -15.97 8.66 5.03
CA SER A 38 -16.98 7.73 4.49
C SER A 38 -17.02 7.76 2.97
N VAL A 39 -16.90 8.96 2.37
CA VAL A 39 -16.86 9.10 0.91
C VAL A 39 -15.56 8.55 0.32
N ARG A 40 -14.42 8.77 0.98
CA ARG A 40 -13.16 8.15 0.59
C ARG A 40 -13.24 6.63 0.63
N ALA A 41 -13.76 6.05 1.71
CA ALA A 41 -13.98 4.62 1.83
C ALA A 41 -14.87 4.08 0.72
N PHE A 42 -15.98 4.76 0.42
CA PHE A 42 -16.88 4.39 -0.68
C PHE A 42 -16.19 4.43 -2.05
N LEU A 43 -15.45 5.50 -2.34
CA LEU A 43 -14.70 5.62 -3.60
C LEU A 43 -13.61 4.56 -3.72
N HIS A 44 -12.96 4.20 -2.63
CA HIS A 44 -11.97 3.12 -2.60
C HIS A 44 -12.60 1.73 -2.86
N GLN A 45 -13.84 1.49 -2.43
CA GLN A 45 -14.56 0.25 -2.74
C GLN A 45 -14.93 0.11 -4.23
N GLN A 46 -15.23 1.23 -4.91
CA GLN A 46 -15.67 1.24 -6.31
C GLN A 46 -14.53 1.04 -7.32
N VAL A 47 -13.27 1.25 -6.92
CA VAL A 47 -12.12 1.28 -7.85
C VAL A 47 -11.53 -0.12 -8.15
N PHE A 48 -12.15 -1.23 -7.69
CA PHE A 48 -11.56 -2.57 -7.75
C PHE A 48 -12.34 -3.70 -8.46
N PRO A 49 -13.04 -3.48 -9.57
CA PRO A 49 -13.76 -4.60 -10.16
C PRO A 49 -12.89 -5.60 -10.94
N GLU A 50 -11.67 -5.28 -11.39
CA GLU A 50 -11.06 -6.05 -12.49
C GLU A 50 -9.69 -6.68 -12.23
N ALA A 51 -8.99 -6.33 -11.19
CA ALA A 51 -7.70 -6.96 -10.92
C ALA A 51 -7.86 -8.13 -9.95
N GLY A 52 -7.57 -9.34 -10.34
CA GLY A 52 -7.77 -10.61 -9.62
C GLY A 52 -7.33 -10.70 -8.15
N ILE A 53 -6.89 -9.62 -7.53
CA ILE A 53 -6.70 -9.45 -6.10
C ILE A 53 -8.03 -9.05 -5.49
N LYS A 54 -8.58 -9.91 -4.61
CA LYS A 54 -9.68 -9.54 -3.73
C LYS A 54 -9.09 -8.93 -2.45
N PRO A 55 -8.96 -7.60 -2.35
CA PRO A 55 -8.41 -7.00 -1.14
C PRO A 55 -9.36 -7.27 0.02
N VAL A 56 -8.83 -7.80 1.11
CA VAL A 56 -9.56 -7.91 2.37
C VAL A 56 -9.39 -6.58 3.10
N GLN A 57 -10.46 -5.82 3.21
CA GLN A 57 -10.43 -4.56 3.94
C GLN A 57 -10.35 -4.84 5.45
N VAL A 58 -9.51 -4.07 6.13
CA VAL A 58 -9.40 -4.11 7.59
C VAL A 58 -10.69 -3.59 8.22
N ALA A 59 -11.16 -4.24 9.29
CA ALA A 59 -12.35 -3.80 10.01
C ALA A 59 -12.21 -2.35 10.47
N THR A 60 -13.19 -1.51 10.13
CA THR A 60 -13.16 -0.08 10.46
C THR A 60 -13.35 0.19 11.95
N ASN A 61 -14.00 -0.73 12.67
CA ASN A 61 -14.27 -0.59 14.10
C ASN A 61 -14.02 -1.92 14.86
N PRO A 62 -12.76 -2.41 14.91
CA PRO A 62 -12.44 -3.67 15.57
C PRO A 62 -12.54 -3.52 17.08
N LEU A 63 -12.93 -4.60 17.76
CA LEU A 63 -12.83 -4.68 19.22
C LEU A 63 -11.35 -4.65 19.62
N PRO A 64 -10.99 -3.92 20.70
CA PRO A 64 -9.63 -3.91 21.21
C PRO A 64 -9.20 -5.33 21.61
N ASN A 65 -8.07 -5.79 21.10
CA ASN A 65 -7.45 -7.05 21.50
C ASN A 65 -6.04 -6.76 22.01
N LYS A 66 -5.91 -6.54 23.30
CA LYS A 66 -4.63 -6.22 23.94
C LYS A 66 -3.88 -7.49 24.27
N LEU A 67 -2.70 -7.63 23.70
CA LEU A 67 -1.76 -8.69 24.05
C LEU A 67 -0.73 -8.13 25.04
N PRO A 68 -0.38 -8.89 26.12
CA PRO A 68 0.66 -8.45 27.05
C PRO A 68 2.00 -8.31 26.30
N VAL A 69 2.72 -7.25 26.59
CA VAL A 69 4.06 -7.00 26.06
C VAL A 69 5.02 -6.94 27.22
N PHE A 70 6.15 -7.61 27.11
CA PHE A 70 7.21 -7.55 28.10
C PHE A 70 8.07 -6.30 27.86
N ALA A 71 8.36 -5.55 28.91
CA ALA A 71 9.16 -4.32 28.85
C ALA A 71 10.61 -4.59 28.39
N SER A 72 11.15 -5.74 28.78
CA SER A 72 12.49 -6.16 28.37
C SER A 72 12.46 -6.82 27.00
N GLY A 73 13.27 -6.31 26.06
CA GLY A 73 13.45 -6.94 24.75
C GLY A 73 14.05 -8.34 24.89
N VAL A 74 13.48 -9.31 24.17
CA VAL A 74 14.06 -10.66 24.06
C VAL A 74 15.28 -10.59 23.14
N ARG A 75 16.45 -10.91 23.70
CA ARG A 75 17.70 -10.90 22.91
C ARG A 75 17.77 -12.12 22.00
N ALA A 76 18.05 -11.87 20.73
CA ALA A 76 18.25 -12.92 19.73
C ALA A 76 19.67 -13.57 19.81
N GLY A 77 20.48 -13.21 20.80
CA GLY A 77 21.83 -13.74 21.05
C GLY A 77 21.93 -14.44 22.41
N PHE A 78 22.88 -13.99 23.24
CA PHE A 78 23.06 -14.56 24.58
C PHE A 78 21.84 -14.30 25.48
N PRO A 79 21.44 -15.31 26.29
CA PRO A 79 20.34 -15.15 27.23
C PRO A 79 20.61 -14.00 28.24
N SER A 80 19.58 -13.26 28.58
CA SER A 80 19.58 -12.23 29.60
C SER A 80 18.51 -12.56 30.64
N PRO A 81 18.68 -12.19 31.94
CA PRO A 81 17.62 -12.31 32.92
C PRO A 81 16.32 -11.66 32.39
N ALA A 82 15.20 -12.35 32.56
CA ALA A 82 13.91 -11.79 32.25
C ALA A 82 13.48 -10.84 33.36
N ASP A 83 13.21 -9.58 33.02
CA ASP A 83 12.49 -8.69 33.91
C ASP A 83 10.98 -8.95 33.73
N ASP A 84 10.31 -9.32 34.83
CA ASP A 84 8.88 -9.69 34.83
C ASP A 84 7.93 -8.47 34.74
N HIS A 85 8.43 -7.33 34.31
CA HIS A 85 7.60 -6.13 34.18
C HIS A 85 6.83 -6.18 32.85
N ALA A 86 5.52 -6.49 32.93
CA ALA A 86 4.61 -6.37 31.79
C ALA A 86 4.23 -4.90 31.58
N GLU A 87 4.43 -4.42 30.35
CA GLU A 87 3.91 -3.12 29.93
C GLU A 87 2.39 -3.16 29.65
N PRO A 88 1.73 -1.98 29.56
CA PRO A 88 0.36 -1.93 29.08
C PRO A 88 0.22 -2.69 27.77
N GLY A 89 -0.73 -3.62 27.70
CA GLY A 89 -0.87 -4.52 26.56
C GLY A 89 -0.96 -3.78 25.22
N LEU A 90 -0.29 -4.31 24.20
CA LEU A 90 -0.33 -3.82 22.82
C LEU A 90 -1.62 -4.26 22.15
N ASP A 91 -2.40 -3.30 21.64
CA ASP A 91 -3.49 -3.58 20.72
C ASP A 91 -2.93 -3.62 19.29
N LEU A 92 -2.94 -4.80 18.66
CA LEU A 92 -2.44 -4.98 17.28
C LEU A 92 -3.15 -4.07 16.27
N ASN A 93 -4.37 -3.61 16.59
CA ASN A 93 -5.06 -2.62 15.75
C ASN A 93 -4.35 -1.27 15.69
N GLN A 94 -3.50 -0.94 16.67
CA GLN A 94 -2.69 0.28 16.68
C GLN A 94 -1.55 0.24 15.64
N LEU A 95 -1.19 -0.95 15.15
CA LEU A 95 -0.23 -1.09 14.07
C LEU A 95 -0.77 -0.62 12.72
N ILE A 96 -2.07 -0.33 12.62
CA ILE A 96 -2.74 0.12 11.41
C ILE A 96 -3.04 1.61 11.55
N GLU A 97 -2.19 2.44 10.95
CA GLU A 97 -2.31 3.90 11.04
C GLU A 97 -3.53 4.43 10.28
N ASN A 98 -3.71 3.97 9.04
CA ASN A 98 -4.73 4.44 8.12
C ASN A 98 -5.71 3.31 7.76
N ARG A 99 -6.65 3.00 8.65
CA ARG A 99 -7.55 1.85 8.50
C ARG A 99 -8.37 1.87 7.22
N ALA A 100 -8.86 3.04 6.80
CA ALA A 100 -9.69 3.19 5.62
C ALA A 100 -8.94 2.89 4.31
N SER A 101 -7.62 3.03 4.31
CA SER A 101 -6.74 2.85 3.15
C SER A 101 -5.81 1.64 3.28
N THR A 102 -5.84 0.92 4.41
CA THR A 102 -5.01 -0.27 4.64
C THR A 102 -5.75 -1.53 4.20
N PHE A 103 -5.06 -2.34 3.43
CA PHE A 103 -5.52 -3.63 2.94
C PHE A 103 -4.48 -4.70 3.25
N CYS A 104 -4.91 -5.96 3.22
CA CYS A 104 -4.01 -7.09 3.35
C CYS A 104 -4.00 -7.91 2.07
N ALA A 105 -2.83 -8.39 1.67
CA ALA A 105 -2.64 -9.33 0.57
C ALA A 105 -1.57 -10.36 0.93
N TRP A 106 -1.69 -11.56 0.36
CA TRP A 106 -0.69 -12.59 0.51
C TRP A 106 0.41 -12.40 -0.52
N ALA A 107 1.66 -12.56 -0.09
CA ALA A 107 2.80 -12.61 -0.99
C ALA A 107 2.80 -13.96 -1.72
N GLU A 108 3.12 -13.92 -3.01
CA GLU A 108 3.32 -15.11 -3.84
C GLU A 108 4.69 -15.04 -4.50
N GLY A 109 5.45 -16.13 -4.40
CA GLY A 109 6.81 -16.24 -4.94
C GLY A 109 7.88 -15.69 -3.99
N ASP A 110 9.11 -15.69 -4.46
CA ASP A 110 10.34 -15.45 -3.68
C ASP A 110 11.14 -14.23 -4.13
N SER A 111 10.60 -13.42 -5.03
CA SER A 111 11.31 -12.27 -5.62
C SER A 111 11.71 -11.18 -4.61
N MET A 112 11.23 -11.25 -3.37
CA MET A 112 11.48 -10.28 -2.30
C MET A 112 12.09 -10.94 -1.04
N GLN A 113 12.60 -12.17 -1.15
CA GLN A 113 13.08 -12.98 -0.02
C GLN A 113 14.22 -12.31 0.76
N ASP A 114 15.13 -11.58 0.11
CA ASP A 114 16.27 -10.93 0.77
C ASP A 114 15.85 -9.73 1.62
N LEU A 115 14.61 -9.25 1.47
CA LEU A 115 13.96 -8.29 2.37
C LEU A 115 13.05 -8.97 3.41
N GLY A 116 13.09 -10.30 3.50
CA GLY A 116 12.30 -11.05 4.47
C GLY A 116 10.82 -11.16 4.11
N ILE A 117 10.44 -10.93 2.85
CA ILE A 117 9.08 -11.19 2.35
C ILE A 117 9.10 -12.51 1.62
N LEU A 118 8.49 -13.51 2.24
CA LEU A 118 8.50 -14.89 1.75
C LEU A 118 7.14 -15.27 1.15
N ASP A 119 7.16 -16.34 0.35
CA ASP A 119 5.93 -16.91 -0.19
C ASP A 119 4.95 -17.29 0.93
N GLY A 120 3.71 -16.81 0.83
CA GLY A 120 2.66 -17.05 1.83
C GLY A 120 2.63 -16.05 2.99
N ASP A 121 3.50 -15.03 3.02
CA ASP A 121 3.43 -13.96 4.01
C ASP A 121 2.21 -13.07 3.82
N LEU A 122 1.66 -12.56 4.92
CA LEU A 122 0.59 -11.57 4.89
C LEU A 122 1.19 -10.16 4.91
N MET A 123 1.04 -9.45 3.80
CA MET A 123 1.45 -8.05 3.67
C MET A 123 0.32 -7.11 4.06
N MET A 124 0.64 -6.07 4.83
CA MET A 124 -0.24 -4.93 5.09
C MET A 124 0.18 -3.78 4.17
N ILE A 125 -0.77 -3.26 3.40
CA ILE A 125 -0.53 -2.31 2.32
C ILE A 125 -1.36 -1.07 2.57
N ASP A 126 -0.71 0.09 2.68
CA ASP A 126 -1.39 1.38 2.81
C ASP A 126 -1.40 2.11 1.46
N ARG A 127 -2.60 2.44 1.00
CA ARG A 127 -2.83 3.13 -0.28
C ARG A 127 -2.83 4.64 -0.17
N SER A 128 -2.90 5.18 1.04
CA SER A 128 -2.87 6.64 1.26
C SER A 128 -1.47 7.21 1.19
N LEU A 129 -0.45 6.36 1.35
CA LEU A 129 0.93 6.79 1.34
C LEU A 129 1.41 7.11 -0.08
N THR A 130 2.15 8.22 -0.20
CA THR A 130 2.89 8.52 -1.42
C THR A 130 4.17 7.70 -1.44
N PRO A 131 4.36 6.83 -2.45
CA PRO A 131 5.54 5.99 -2.53
C PRO A 131 6.84 6.82 -2.64
N ARG A 132 7.87 6.41 -1.91
CA ARG A 132 9.19 7.03 -1.89
C ARG A 132 10.24 6.06 -2.42
N HIS A 133 11.42 6.59 -2.67
CA HIS A 133 12.60 5.77 -2.97
C HIS A 133 12.83 4.76 -1.85
N ASP A 134 13.11 3.52 -2.23
CA ASP A 134 13.30 2.33 -1.38
C ASP A 134 12.04 1.78 -0.67
N ASP A 135 10.87 2.36 -0.86
CA ASP A 135 9.64 1.73 -0.39
C ASP A 135 9.37 0.41 -1.10
N VAL A 136 8.90 -0.57 -0.36
CA VAL A 136 8.30 -1.78 -0.93
C VAL A 136 6.88 -1.45 -1.35
N VAL A 137 6.58 -1.66 -2.62
CA VAL A 137 5.30 -1.29 -3.21
C VAL A 137 4.62 -2.48 -3.86
N VAL A 138 3.29 -2.46 -3.83
CA VAL A 138 2.48 -3.28 -4.72
C VAL A 138 2.20 -2.44 -5.96
N ALA A 139 2.70 -2.88 -7.09
CA ALA A 139 2.54 -2.20 -8.37
C ALA A 139 1.70 -3.05 -9.32
N ASP A 140 0.82 -2.37 -10.06
CA ASP A 140 0.18 -2.90 -11.25
C ASP A 140 1.04 -2.48 -12.45
N LEU A 141 1.53 -3.44 -13.18
CA LEU A 141 2.30 -3.26 -14.39
C LEU A 141 1.55 -3.96 -15.54
N ASN A 142 0.96 -3.17 -16.43
CA ASN A 142 0.23 -3.66 -17.60
C ASN A 142 -0.86 -4.71 -17.23
N GLY A 143 -1.60 -4.47 -16.14
CA GLY A 143 -2.65 -5.37 -15.64
C GLY A 143 -2.16 -6.54 -14.78
N SER A 144 -0.87 -6.58 -14.42
CA SER A 144 -0.27 -7.61 -13.58
C SER A 144 0.27 -7.03 -12.28
N PHE A 145 -0.18 -7.57 -11.14
CA PHE A 145 0.31 -7.15 -9.83
C PHE A 145 1.65 -7.77 -9.48
N THR A 146 2.53 -6.95 -8.93
CA THR A 146 3.82 -7.42 -8.41
C THR A 146 4.22 -6.65 -7.15
N VAL A 147 4.99 -7.28 -6.27
CA VAL A 147 5.62 -6.65 -5.11
C VAL A 147 7.09 -6.44 -5.43
N LYS A 148 7.54 -5.20 -5.35
CA LYS A 148 8.94 -4.82 -5.63
C LYS A 148 9.33 -3.61 -4.77
N ARG A 149 10.62 -3.36 -4.68
CA ARG A 149 11.16 -2.13 -4.11
C ARG A 149 11.20 -1.04 -5.18
N LEU A 150 10.60 0.11 -4.92
CA LEU A 150 10.62 1.25 -5.82
C LEU A 150 11.98 1.96 -5.71
N VAL A 151 12.77 1.95 -6.78
CA VAL A 151 14.06 2.64 -6.83
C VAL A 151 13.99 3.75 -7.85
N GLN A 152 14.22 4.97 -7.39
CA GLN A 152 14.25 6.18 -8.21
C GLN A 152 15.71 6.62 -8.39
N LYS A 153 16.17 6.70 -9.63
CA LYS A 153 17.52 7.14 -10.02
C LYS A 153 17.42 8.30 -11.01
N THR A 154 18.52 8.99 -11.24
CA THR A 154 18.61 10.02 -12.30
C THR A 154 18.33 9.46 -13.70
N SER A 155 18.60 8.17 -13.90
CA SER A 155 18.33 7.44 -15.16
C SER A 155 16.89 6.94 -15.30
N GLY A 156 16.03 7.12 -14.28
CA GLY A 156 14.64 6.66 -14.30
C GLY A 156 14.25 5.88 -13.05
N SER A 157 13.01 5.41 -13.02
CA SER A 157 12.46 4.62 -11.93
C SER A 157 12.47 3.13 -12.27
N PHE A 158 12.65 2.29 -11.26
CA PHE A 158 12.73 0.84 -11.39
C PHE A 158 11.92 0.16 -10.29
N LEU A 159 11.33 -0.97 -10.63
CA LEU A 159 10.79 -1.92 -9.68
C LEU A 159 11.86 -3.00 -9.46
N MET A 160 12.53 -2.93 -8.31
CA MET A 160 13.67 -3.78 -7.98
C MET A 160 13.21 -5.00 -7.18
N PRO A 161 13.57 -6.22 -7.60
CA PRO A 161 13.44 -7.40 -6.75
C PRO A 161 14.46 -7.33 -5.61
N ALA A 162 14.19 -8.09 -4.55
CA ALA A 162 15.13 -8.42 -3.48
C ALA A 162 15.44 -9.92 -3.51
N ASN A 163 15.90 -10.35 -4.67
CA ASN A 163 16.38 -11.69 -4.96
C ASN A 163 17.21 -11.59 -6.26
N PRO A 164 18.48 -12.00 -6.27
CA PRO A 164 19.37 -11.89 -7.43
C PRO A 164 18.92 -12.71 -8.64
N ASP A 165 18.07 -13.73 -8.46
CA ASP A 165 17.54 -14.55 -9.54
C ASP A 165 16.52 -13.80 -10.43
N TYR A 166 16.11 -12.60 -10.01
CA TYR A 166 15.13 -11.77 -10.73
C TYR A 166 15.78 -10.50 -11.26
N ALA A 167 15.48 -10.17 -12.51
CA ALA A 167 15.96 -8.94 -13.12
C ALA A 167 15.15 -7.72 -12.65
N PRO A 168 15.78 -6.54 -12.49
CA PRO A 168 15.09 -5.28 -12.28
C PRO A 168 14.13 -4.95 -13.43
N ILE A 169 12.98 -4.40 -13.13
CA ILE A 169 11.97 -3.97 -14.11
C ILE A 169 12.08 -2.45 -14.26
N PRO A 170 12.61 -1.92 -15.36
CA PRO A 170 12.61 -0.49 -15.62
C PRO A 170 11.17 0.00 -15.87
N ILE A 171 10.79 1.12 -15.30
CA ILE A 171 9.53 1.80 -15.59
C ILE A 171 9.77 2.73 -16.78
N LYS A 172 9.22 2.39 -17.94
CA LYS A 172 9.34 3.17 -19.17
C LYS A 172 8.21 4.21 -19.26
N PRO A 173 8.38 5.29 -20.03
CA PRO A 173 7.33 6.31 -20.22
C PRO A 173 6.02 5.76 -20.79
N ASP A 174 6.09 4.69 -21.58
CA ASP A 174 4.95 4.08 -22.27
C ASP A 174 4.31 2.93 -21.46
N ASP A 175 4.90 2.57 -20.29
CA ASP A 175 4.35 1.52 -19.45
C ASP A 175 3.15 2.06 -18.66
N GLU A 176 2.08 1.29 -18.61
CA GLU A 176 0.97 1.50 -17.69
C GLU A 176 1.36 0.98 -16.30
N VAL A 177 2.13 1.79 -15.56
CA VAL A 177 2.51 1.47 -14.18
C VAL A 177 1.69 2.27 -13.20
N ARG A 178 0.98 1.57 -12.35
CA ARG A 178 0.24 2.13 -11.23
C ARG A 178 0.75 1.56 -9.91
N ILE A 179 1.28 2.40 -9.03
CA ILE A 179 1.55 1.97 -7.66
C ILE A 179 0.21 1.88 -6.93
N TRP A 180 -0.13 0.65 -6.52
CA TRP A 180 -1.39 0.37 -5.84
C TRP A 180 -1.34 0.72 -4.36
N GLY A 181 -0.18 0.58 -3.72
CA GLY A 181 0.06 0.98 -2.34
C GLY A 181 1.46 0.63 -1.86
N VAL A 182 1.79 1.12 -0.66
CA VAL A 182 3.06 0.88 0.02
C VAL A 182 2.89 -0.24 1.03
N VAL A 183 3.76 -1.24 1.01
CA VAL A 183 3.79 -2.31 2.02
C VAL A 183 4.39 -1.74 3.30
N VAL A 184 3.59 -1.64 4.34
CA VAL A 184 4.00 -1.04 5.63
C VAL A 184 4.41 -2.07 6.66
N ARG A 185 3.89 -3.30 6.57
CA ARG A 185 4.22 -4.40 7.49
C ARG A 185 4.06 -5.74 6.78
N VAL A 186 4.80 -6.73 7.30
CA VAL A 186 4.68 -8.13 6.87
C VAL A 186 4.49 -8.98 8.10
N ILE A 187 3.57 -9.92 8.04
CA ILE A 187 3.34 -10.93 9.08
C ILE A 187 3.80 -12.27 8.50
N HIS A 188 4.86 -12.79 9.09
CA HIS A 188 5.46 -14.06 8.71
C HIS A 188 5.06 -15.15 9.71
N ASP A 189 4.60 -16.30 9.19
CA ASP A 189 4.29 -17.45 10.02
C ASP A 189 5.52 -18.39 10.10
N LEU A 190 6.15 -18.42 11.29
CA LEU A 190 7.33 -19.23 11.54
C LEU A 190 7.04 -20.73 11.70
N ARG A 191 5.77 -21.11 11.92
CA ARG A 191 5.41 -22.54 12.05
C ARG A 191 5.10 -23.13 10.68
N ALA A 192 5.81 -24.18 10.31
CA ALA A 192 5.61 -24.90 9.04
C ALA A 192 4.16 -25.41 8.83
N THR A 193 3.41 -25.62 9.91
CA THR A 193 2.01 -26.02 9.90
C THR A 193 1.05 -24.90 9.51
N GLY A 194 1.47 -23.64 9.62
CA GLY A 194 0.66 -22.46 9.28
C GLY A 194 0.78 -22.03 7.82
N ARG A 195 1.78 -22.50 7.09
CA ARG A 195 1.86 -22.27 5.64
C ARG A 195 0.66 -22.93 4.96
N ARG A 196 -0.44 -22.20 4.89
CA ARG A 196 -1.57 -22.57 4.06
C ARG A 196 -1.06 -22.64 2.63
N LYS A 197 -0.76 -23.86 2.16
CA LYS A 197 -0.79 -24.15 0.74
C LYS A 197 -2.19 -23.77 0.28
N ARG A 198 -2.37 -22.55 -0.20
CA ARG A 198 -3.55 -22.18 -0.96
C ARG A 198 -3.51 -23.11 -2.17
N SER A 199 -4.31 -24.18 -2.11
CA SER A 199 -4.47 -25.06 -3.24
C SER A 199 -4.79 -24.20 -4.44
N ALA A 200 -4.01 -24.42 -5.50
CA ALA A 200 -4.25 -23.92 -6.84
C ALA A 200 -5.62 -24.44 -7.34
N ASN A 201 -6.69 -23.85 -6.86
CA ASN A 201 -8.06 -24.19 -7.25
C ASN A 201 -8.70 -22.99 -7.96
N SER A 202 -8.01 -22.48 -8.97
CA SER A 202 -8.52 -21.47 -9.90
C SER A 202 -8.05 -21.72 -11.34
N LYS A 203 -7.81 -22.99 -11.71
CA LYS A 203 -7.72 -23.37 -13.12
C LYS A 203 -8.74 -24.43 -13.39
N LYS A 204 -10.02 -24.04 -13.55
CA LYS A 204 -11.05 -24.72 -14.35
C LYS A 204 -12.35 -23.92 -14.24
N LYS A 205 -12.51 -22.95 -15.14
CA LYS A 205 -13.69 -22.78 -15.99
C LYS A 205 -13.45 -21.56 -16.87
#